data_f74c38eb838207daeedd8581346b5b9f
#
_entry.id   f74c38eb838207daeedd8581346b5b9f
#
_cell.length_a   1.000
_cell.length_b   1.000
_cell.length_c   1.000
_cell.angle_alpha   90.00
_cell.angle_beta   90.00
_cell.angle_gamma   90.00
#
_symmetry.space_group_name_H-M   'P 1'
#
loop_
_entity.id
_entity.type
_entity.pdbx_description
1 polymer ?
#
loop_
_entity_poly.entity_id
_entity_poly.type
_entity_poly.pdbx_seq_one_letter_code
_entity_poly.pdbx_strand_id
1 'polypeptide(L)'
;MRSATPGPGSGPSEGRGARSRGPAGAAHPAAAGEPAADAEDGTGRGPLRYAAAAFVFAVGMAGTTLPTPLYGLYRQELGFGELMVTVVFAVYAVGVIAALLVAGDYSDKLGRRPVLLAALLLSAASAGCFLLEGGLPLLFCGRLLSGFAAGLLSGAATAAVLELAPGGSRGFAATAANMGGLGCGPLLAGVLAQYAPRPLTLPFATHLVLLAAAGALTLALPETARPPRPRPRLRPRGMEVPRQVRPVFVPAALACFTGFAVFGLFTAVSPGFMSATLHIGNLAVSGAVVFSVFCASLLGQSASARTGAPVALPLGCLGLVVGMVQVGLSLLLGSLVLLVTGAVTGGIGQGLAFRSAMTTVSRRAPEEHRGGTISALFVVAYLGISLPVVGVGALSTGLGLRNAGLVFSACVVALASGVGAWLWRTRKSAAAAPAPVD
;
A
#
# COMPACT_ATOMS: atom_id res chain seq x y z
N MET A 1 47.18 -24.43 63.03
CA MET A 1 46.81 -25.78 63.51
C MET A 1 46.28 -26.53 62.32
N ARG A 2 47.09 -27.40 61.83
CA ARG A 2 46.92 -28.81 61.47
C ARG A 2 45.86 -29.10 60.45
N SER A 3 46.19 -29.41 59.21
CA SER A 3 46.72 -30.70 58.68
C SER A 3 45.48 -31.58 58.29
N ALA A 4 45.35 -32.31 57.21
CA ALA A 4 46.31 -32.90 56.31
C ALA A 4 45.58 -33.50 55.13
N THR A 5 46.20 -33.52 53.99
CA THR A 5 46.08 -34.55 52.92
C THR A 5 46.60 -35.89 53.38
N PRO A 6 46.47 -37.08 52.75
CA PRO A 6 46.71 -37.29 51.33
C PRO A 6 45.88 -38.43 50.67
N GLY A 7 46.02 -38.57 49.31
CA GLY A 7 45.67 -39.68 48.46
C GLY A 7 46.43 -41.00 48.66
N PRO A 8 46.82 -41.86 47.65
CA PRO A 8 46.27 -42.25 46.35
C PRO A 8 46.21 -43.82 46.25
N GLY A 9 45.81 -44.34 45.06
CA GLY A 9 46.01 -45.78 44.78
C GLY A 9 45.26 -46.26 43.59
N SER A 10 45.85 -46.30 42.48
CA SER A 10 46.37 -47.40 41.67
C SER A 10 45.38 -48.46 41.17
N GLY A 11 45.14 -48.54 39.95
CA GLY A 11 45.07 -49.31 38.75
C GLY A 11 45.04 -50.85 38.85
N PRO A 12 45.22 -51.57 37.73
CA PRO A 12 44.23 -51.98 36.76
C PRO A 12 44.02 -53.52 36.71
N SER A 13 43.00 -54.04 36.05
CA SER A 13 43.09 -55.42 35.50
C SER A 13 42.04 -55.70 34.41
N GLU A 14 42.56 -56.31 33.38
CA GLU A 14 41.92 -56.95 32.25
C GLU A 14 40.99 -58.10 32.65
N GLY A 15 39.99 -58.35 31.78
CA GLY A 15 39.16 -59.55 31.88
C GLY A 15 38.26 -59.78 30.70
N ARG A 16 38.72 -60.60 29.76
CA ARG A 16 38.08 -61.18 28.57
C ARG A 16 36.70 -61.83 28.83
N GLY A 17 35.76 -61.58 27.88
CA GLY A 17 35.10 -62.70 27.19
C GLY A 17 33.80 -63.23 27.77
N ALA A 18 32.73 -63.07 27.02
CA ALA A 18 31.90 -64.21 26.59
C ALA A 18 30.69 -63.73 25.74
N ARG A 19 30.57 -64.39 24.59
CA ARG A 19 29.40 -64.32 23.68
C ARG A 19 28.19 -65.01 24.33
N SER A 20 26.99 -64.40 24.27
CA SER A 20 25.76 -65.16 24.24
C SER A 20 24.73 -64.53 23.34
N ARG A 21 24.13 -65.38 22.55
CA ARG A 21 23.15 -65.14 21.49
C ARG A 21 21.81 -64.64 22.07
N GLY A 22 21.06 -63.90 21.20
CA GLY A 22 19.78 -63.26 21.43
C GLY A 22 18.58 -64.14 21.88
N PRO A 23 17.43 -63.55 21.94
CA PRO A 23 16.49 -63.70 20.82
C PRO A 23 15.67 -62.45 20.42
N ALA A 24 15.23 -62.53 19.22
CA ALA A 24 14.22 -61.90 18.41
C ALA A 24 13.14 -61.01 19.05
N GLY A 25 12.88 -59.89 18.38
CA GLY A 25 11.52 -59.48 18.03
C GLY A 25 10.78 -58.55 18.99
N ALA A 26 10.99 -57.24 18.80
CA ALA A 26 9.90 -56.31 19.07
C ALA A 26 9.89 -55.29 17.88
N ALA A 27 8.83 -55.40 17.11
CA ALA A 27 8.54 -54.52 16.00
C ALA A 27 8.36 -53.09 16.54
N HIS A 28 9.18 -52.17 16.06
CA HIS A 28 8.94 -50.75 16.17
C HIS A 28 7.66 -50.42 15.35
N PRO A 29 6.67 -49.70 15.88
CA PRO A 29 5.62 -49.18 15.05
C PRO A 29 6.18 -48.14 14.10
N ALA A 30 5.86 -48.35 12.83
CA ALA A 30 6.23 -47.50 11.72
C ALA A 30 6.03 -46.03 12.07
N ALA A 31 7.05 -45.23 11.78
CA ALA A 31 7.02 -43.78 11.74
C ALA A 31 5.74 -43.33 11.03
N ALA A 32 4.95 -42.54 11.78
CA ALA A 32 3.82 -41.79 11.21
C ALA A 32 4.36 -40.97 10.03
N GLY A 33 3.70 -41.13 8.91
CA GLY A 33 4.10 -40.57 7.63
C GLY A 33 4.39 -39.09 7.74
N GLU A 34 5.52 -38.69 7.18
CA GLU A 34 5.77 -37.34 6.73
C GLU A 34 4.51 -36.85 5.98
N PRO A 35 4.01 -35.62 6.25
CA PRO A 35 2.95 -35.08 5.41
C PRO A 35 3.50 -35.04 3.98
N ALA A 36 2.80 -35.73 3.10
CA ALA A 36 3.09 -35.73 1.68
C ALA A 36 3.38 -34.30 1.24
N ALA A 37 4.62 -34.04 0.84
CA ALA A 37 5.01 -32.88 0.09
C ALA A 37 4.00 -32.75 -1.05
N ASP A 38 3.42 -31.57 -1.18
CA ASP A 38 2.46 -31.21 -2.21
C ASP A 38 2.92 -31.82 -3.55
N ALA A 39 2.10 -32.72 -4.08
CA ALA A 39 2.26 -33.19 -5.44
C ALA A 39 2.37 -31.94 -6.32
N GLU A 40 3.50 -31.77 -6.97
CA GLU A 40 3.70 -30.80 -8.02
C GLU A 40 2.53 -30.92 -8.99
N ASP A 41 1.63 -29.92 -8.95
CA ASP A 41 0.53 -29.80 -9.90
C ASP A 41 1.18 -29.50 -11.27
N GLY A 42 1.57 -30.56 -11.98
CA GLY A 42 2.28 -30.58 -13.27
C GLY A 42 1.45 -30.00 -14.43
N THR A 43 0.45 -29.21 -14.13
CA THR A 43 -0.33 -28.45 -15.10
C THR A 43 0.18 -27.02 -15.08
N GLY A 44 0.51 -26.43 -16.25
CA GLY A 44 0.96 -25.03 -16.42
C GLY A 44 -0.02 -23.94 -15.95
N ARG A 45 -0.83 -24.26 -14.94
CA ARG A 45 -1.85 -23.38 -14.34
C ARG A 45 -1.31 -22.44 -13.26
N GLY A 46 -0.12 -22.68 -12.72
CA GLY A 46 0.49 -21.83 -11.69
C GLY A 46 0.67 -20.37 -12.14
N PRO A 47 1.33 -20.11 -13.29
CA PRO A 47 1.49 -18.76 -13.80
C PRO A 47 0.17 -18.05 -14.13
N LEU A 48 -0.83 -18.82 -14.62
CA LEU A 48 -2.15 -18.27 -14.93
C LEU A 48 -2.91 -17.87 -13.68
N ARG A 49 -2.89 -18.66 -12.61
CA ARG A 49 -3.50 -18.34 -11.32
C ARG A 49 -2.86 -17.09 -10.70
N TYR A 50 -1.55 -16.99 -10.78
CA TYR A 50 -0.80 -15.81 -10.34
C TYR A 50 -1.18 -14.55 -11.12
N ALA A 51 -1.24 -14.61 -12.45
CA ALA A 51 -1.66 -13.50 -13.30
C ALA A 51 -3.13 -13.11 -13.01
N ALA A 52 -4.01 -14.09 -12.81
CA ALA A 52 -5.40 -13.84 -12.43
C ALA A 52 -5.51 -13.11 -11.08
N ALA A 53 -4.76 -13.51 -10.06
CA ALA A 53 -4.75 -12.82 -8.77
C ALA A 53 -4.22 -11.38 -8.89
N ALA A 54 -3.16 -11.16 -9.68
CA ALA A 54 -2.64 -9.83 -9.95
C ALA A 54 -3.64 -8.95 -10.72
N PHE A 55 -4.35 -9.52 -11.69
CA PHE A 55 -5.43 -8.84 -12.44
C PHE A 55 -6.58 -8.45 -11.51
N VAL A 56 -7.07 -9.37 -10.67
CA VAL A 56 -8.11 -9.10 -9.67
C VAL A 56 -7.72 -7.94 -8.77
N PHE A 57 -6.47 -7.93 -8.31
CA PHE A 57 -5.95 -6.85 -7.49
C PHE A 57 -5.92 -5.52 -8.25
N ALA A 58 -5.37 -5.50 -9.46
CA ALA A 58 -5.27 -4.29 -10.28
C ALA A 58 -6.65 -3.71 -10.61
N VAL A 59 -7.62 -4.54 -11.02
CA VAL A 59 -8.99 -4.12 -11.32
C VAL A 59 -9.66 -3.54 -10.08
N GLY A 60 -9.58 -4.22 -8.94
CA GLY A 60 -10.16 -3.71 -7.70
C GLY A 60 -9.57 -2.36 -7.26
N MET A 61 -8.25 -2.19 -7.41
CA MET A 61 -7.59 -0.92 -7.08
C MET A 61 -7.88 0.19 -8.10
N ALA A 62 -8.11 -0.13 -9.38
CA ALA A 62 -8.45 0.86 -10.41
C ALA A 62 -9.74 1.62 -10.06
N GLY A 63 -10.75 0.95 -9.52
CA GLY A 63 -12.02 1.57 -9.11
C GLY A 63 -11.86 2.68 -8.08
N THR A 64 -10.83 2.63 -7.26
CA THR A 64 -10.61 3.61 -6.17
C THR A 64 -10.21 5.00 -6.70
N THR A 65 -9.51 5.04 -7.82
CA THR A 65 -8.97 6.26 -8.44
C THR A 65 -9.68 6.65 -9.74
N LEU A 66 -10.55 5.77 -10.25
CA LEU A 66 -11.30 5.98 -11.48
C LEU A 66 -12.07 7.31 -11.52
N PRO A 67 -12.72 7.81 -10.44
CA PRO A 67 -13.42 9.09 -10.46
C PRO A 67 -12.51 10.32 -10.61
N THR A 68 -11.21 10.17 -10.42
CA THR A 68 -10.24 11.29 -10.34
C THR A 68 -10.36 12.31 -11.49
N PRO A 69 -10.25 11.97 -12.77
CA PRO A 69 -10.37 12.96 -13.86
C PRO A 69 -11.81 13.47 -14.06
N LEU A 70 -12.79 12.80 -13.46
CA LEU A 70 -14.22 13.10 -13.65
C LEU A 70 -14.76 14.12 -12.64
N TYR A 71 -14.02 14.45 -11.58
CA TYR A 71 -14.48 15.41 -10.57
C TYR A 71 -14.81 16.79 -11.15
N GLY A 72 -14.07 17.23 -12.18
CA GLY A 72 -14.36 18.47 -12.89
C GLY A 72 -15.73 18.46 -13.56
N LEU A 73 -16.15 17.33 -14.13
CA LEU A 73 -17.48 17.15 -14.75
C LEU A 73 -18.58 17.12 -13.69
N TYR A 74 -18.42 16.33 -12.62
CA TYR A 74 -19.38 16.31 -11.50
C TYR A 74 -19.52 17.69 -10.86
N ARG A 75 -18.44 18.46 -10.75
CA ARG A 75 -18.49 19.84 -10.25
C ARG A 75 -19.34 20.74 -11.13
N GLN A 76 -19.22 20.62 -12.44
CA GLN A 76 -20.02 21.41 -13.38
C GLN A 76 -21.50 21.01 -13.35
N GLU A 77 -21.81 19.71 -13.30
CA GLU A 77 -23.20 19.23 -13.29
C GLU A 77 -23.91 19.51 -11.97
N LEU A 78 -23.24 19.34 -10.86
CA LEU A 78 -23.86 19.46 -9.53
C LEU A 78 -23.65 20.83 -8.86
N GLY A 79 -22.90 21.74 -9.49
CA GLY A 79 -22.74 23.12 -9.05
C GLY A 79 -21.96 23.33 -7.76
N PHE A 80 -21.04 22.42 -7.37
CA PHE A 80 -20.25 22.55 -6.15
C PHE A 80 -18.82 23.08 -6.41
N GLY A 81 -18.16 23.62 -5.37
CA GLY A 81 -16.82 24.22 -5.45
C GLY A 81 -15.68 23.21 -5.28
N GLU A 82 -14.43 23.69 -5.43
CA GLU A 82 -13.21 22.89 -5.28
C GLU A 82 -13.06 22.27 -3.88
N LEU A 83 -13.50 22.96 -2.83
CA LEU A 83 -13.51 22.40 -1.49
C LEU A 83 -14.31 21.10 -1.43
N MET A 84 -15.49 21.08 -2.05
CA MET A 84 -16.34 19.89 -2.04
C MET A 84 -15.69 18.73 -2.81
N VAL A 85 -14.98 18.98 -3.91
CA VAL A 85 -14.17 17.96 -4.62
C VAL A 85 -13.20 17.29 -3.65
N THR A 86 -12.45 18.11 -2.90
CA THR A 86 -11.44 17.59 -1.96
C THR A 86 -12.05 16.87 -0.77
N VAL A 87 -13.22 17.29 -0.29
CA VAL A 87 -13.96 16.61 0.79
C VAL A 87 -14.52 15.27 0.30
N VAL A 88 -15.15 15.22 -0.89
CA VAL A 88 -15.63 13.97 -1.52
C VAL A 88 -14.45 12.99 -1.69
N PHE A 89 -13.30 13.47 -2.16
CA PHE A 89 -12.09 12.66 -2.26
C PHE A 89 -11.64 12.12 -0.89
N ALA A 90 -11.62 12.97 0.15
CA ALA A 90 -11.13 12.60 1.49
C ALA A 90 -11.96 11.51 2.17
N VAL A 91 -13.27 11.42 1.87
CA VAL A 91 -14.16 10.37 2.42
C VAL A 91 -13.70 8.96 2.06
N TYR A 92 -13.04 8.78 0.93
CA TYR A 92 -12.37 7.52 0.58
C TYR A 92 -11.39 7.05 1.67
N ALA A 93 -10.57 7.97 2.19
CA ALA A 93 -9.60 7.62 3.24
C ALA A 93 -10.28 7.16 4.53
N VAL A 94 -11.45 7.73 4.87
CA VAL A 94 -12.27 7.27 6.01
C VAL A 94 -12.68 5.81 5.80
N GLY A 95 -13.14 5.45 4.60
CA GLY A 95 -13.50 4.07 4.24
C GLY A 95 -12.31 3.11 4.39
N VAL A 96 -11.13 3.49 3.88
CA VAL A 96 -9.92 2.64 3.99
C VAL A 96 -9.50 2.47 5.44
N ILE A 97 -9.43 3.55 6.22
CA ILE A 97 -9.05 3.50 7.63
C ILE A 97 -10.02 2.60 8.41
N ALA A 98 -11.33 2.76 8.20
CA ALA A 98 -12.34 1.93 8.83
C ALA A 98 -12.17 0.44 8.47
N ALA A 99 -11.94 0.12 7.19
CA ALA A 99 -11.70 -1.26 6.75
C ALA A 99 -10.43 -1.85 7.38
N LEU A 100 -9.33 -1.10 7.45
CA LEU A 100 -8.08 -1.55 8.06
C LEU A 100 -8.23 -1.82 9.57
N LEU A 101 -8.99 -1.00 10.27
CA LEU A 101 -9.23 -1.15 11.71
C LEU A 101 -10.20 -2.29 12.03
N VAL A 102 -11.24 -2.47 11.21
CA VAL A 102 -12.30 -3.46 11.46
C VAL A 102 -11.94 -4.81 10.88
N ALA A 103 -11.37 -4.84 9.68
CA ALA A 103 -11.25 -6.04 8.86
C ALA A 103 -9.80 -6.39 8.46
N GLY A 104 -8.79 -5.79 9.09
CA GLY A 104 -7.38 -5.95 8.70
C GLY A 104 -6.85 -7.39 8.71
N ASP A 105 -7.46 -8.29 9.46
CA ASP A 105 -7.12 -9.72 9.55
C ASP A 105 -8.25 -10.67 9.10
N TYR A 106 -9.32 -10.12 8.51
CA TYR A 106 -10.45 -10.95 8.08
C TYR A 106 -10.07 -11.97 7.01
N SER A 107 -9.14 -11.62 6.13
CA SER A 107 -8.69 -12.52 5.07
C SER A 107 -7.91 -13.74 5.60
N ASP A 108 -7.24 -13.61 6.76
CA ASP A 108 -6.59 -14.72 7.45
C ASP A 108 -7.61 -15.62 8.19
N LYS A 109 -8.69 -15.01 8.68
CA LYS A 109 -9.72 -15.69 9.49
C LYS A 109 -10.86 -16.31 8.66
N LEU A 110 -11.24 -15.69 7.57
CA LEU A 110 -12.37 -16.10 6.72
C LEU A 110 -11.94 -16.79 5.44
N GLY A 111 -10.70 -16.59 5.00
CA GLY A 111 -10.18 -17.01 3.71
C GLY A 111 -9.97 -15.84 2.75
N ARG A 112 -9.09 -16.02 1.77
CA ARG A 112 -8.77 -14.97 0.76
C ARG A 112 -9.93 -14.72 -0.19
N ARG A 113 -10.51 -15.79 -0.76
CA ARG A 113 -11.60 -15.70 -1.75
C ARG A 113 -12.83 -14.95 -1.26
N PRO A 114 -13.44 -15.25 -0.11
CA PRO A 114 -14.64 -14.55 0.34
C PRO A 114 -14.38 -13.07 0.61
N VAL A 115 -13.19 -12.70 1.12
CA VAL A 115 -12.85 -11.29 1.36
C VAL A 115 -12.59 -10.55 0.04
N LEU A 116 -11.95 -11.19 -0.95
CA LEU A 116 -11.79 -10.62 -2.29
C LEU A 116 -13.14 -10.39 -2.97
N LEU A 117 -14.05 -11.37 -2.92
CA LEU A 117 -15.39 -11.21 -3.49
C LEU A 117 -16.19 -10.10 -2.80
N ALA A 118 -16.13 -10.01 -1.47
CA ALA A 118 -16.76 -8.91 -0.73
C ALA A 118 -16.21 -7.54 -1.15
N ALA A 119 -14.90 -7.44 -1.32
CA ALA A 119 -14.25 -6.21 -1.76
C ALA A 119 -14.63 -5.83 -3.20
N LEU A 120 -14.70 -6.79 -4.13
CA LEU A 120 -15.17 -6.56 -5.50
C LEU A 120 -16.64 -6.14 -5.55
N LEU A 121 -17.50 -6.73 -4.72
CA LEU A 121 -18.91 -6.33 -4.58
C LEU A 121 -19.05 -4.90 -4.04
N LEU A 122 -18.26 -4.52 -3.04
CA LEU A 122 -18.21 -3.14 -2.54
C LEU A 122 -17.73 -2.16 -3.61
N SER A 123 -16.73 -2.55 -4.42
CA SER A 123 -16.27 -1.75 -5.56
C SER A 123 -17.35 -1.63 -6.64
N ALA A 124 -18.11 -2.69 -6.92
CA ALA A 124 -19.23 -2.65 -7.85
C ALA A 124 -20.38 -1.77 -7.32
N ALA A 125 -20.71 -1.87 -6.03
CA ALA A 125 -21.69 -1.00 -5.41
C ALA A 125 -21.24 0.48 -5.44
N SER A 126 -19.94 0.75 -5.22
CA SER A 126 -19.35 2.08 -5.40
C SER A 126 -19.56 2.60 -6.83
N ALA A 127 -19.20 1.79 -7.85
CA ALA A 127 -19.43 2.17 -9.26
C ALA A 127 -20.91 2.41 -9.55
N GLY A 128 -21.81 1.62 -8.98
CA GLY A 128 -23.26 1.82 -9.05
C GLY A 128 -23.71 3.17 -8.48
N CYS A 129 -23.14 3.59 -7.34
CA CYS A 129 -23.44 4.91 -6.78
C CYS A 129 -23.07 6.06 -7.72
N PHE A 130 -21.94 5.93 -8.45
CA PHE A 130 -21.53 6.93 -9.44
C PHE A 130 -22.41 6.91 -10.70
N LEU A 131 -23.01 5.78 -11.06
CA LEU A 131 -23.90 5.64 -12.22
C LEU A 131 -25.32 6.15 -11.98
N LEU A 132 -25.79 6.16 -10.73
CA LEU A 132 -27.19 6.48 -10.41
C LEU A 132 -27.51 7.98 -10.38
N GLU A 133 -26.53 8.85 -10.68
CA GLU A 133 -26.69 10.33 -10.80
C GLU A 133 -27.47 10.99 -9.63
N GLY A 134 -27.36 10.43 -8.42
CA GLY A 134 -28.12 10.87 -7.23
C GLY A 134 -27.47 12.02 -6.45
N GLY A 135 -26.66 12.84 -7.12
CA GLY A 135 -26.03 14.02 -6.54
C GLY A 135 -24.93 13.72 -5.51
N LEU A 136 -24.61 14.70 -4.68
CA LEU A 136 -23.55 14.62 -3.68
C LEU A 136 -23.67 13.42 -2.71
N PRO A 137 -24.87 13.04 -2.19
CA PRO A 137 -24.96 11.90 -1.27
C PRO A 137 -24.46 10.60 -1.87
N LEU A 138 -24.76 10.32 -3.15
CA LEU A 138 -24.27 9.12 -3.82
C LEU A 138 -22.77 9.19 -4.12
N LEU A 139 -22.20 10.37 -4.40
CA LEU A 139 -20.76 10.54 -4.52
C LEU A 139 -20.04 10.20 -3.20
N PHE A 140 -20.57 10.66 -2.07
CA PHE A 140 -20.03 10.33 -0.74
C PHE A 140 -20.15 8.83 -0.44
N CYS A 141 -21.31 8.24 -0.71
CA CYS A 141 -21.53 6.81 -0.51
C CYS A 141 -20.55 5.99 -1.38
N GLY A 142 -20.45 6.32 -2.68
CA GLY A 142 -19.52 5.69 -3.60
C GLY A 142 -18.07 5.78 -3.13
N ARG A 143 -17.63 6.95 -2.64
CA ARG A 143 -16.27 7.12 -2.09
C ARG A 143 -16.03 6.31 -0.83
N LEU A 144 -16.99 6.26 0.08
CA LEU A 144 -16.90 5.44 1.28
C LEU A 144 -16.79 3.95 0.95
N LEU A 145 -17.66 3.45 0.06
CA LEU A 145 -17.66 2.06 -0.40
C LEU A 145 -16.35 1.69 -1.12
N SER A 146 -15.84 2.58 -2.00
CA SER A 146 -14.56 2.35 -2.68
C SER A 146 -13.39 2.31 -1.69
N GLY A 147 -13.45 3.11 -0.63
CA GLY A 147 -12.46 3.08 0.45
C GLY A 147 -12.47 1.75 1.21
N PHE A 148 -13.65 1.26 1.62
CA PHE A 148 -13.79 -0.06 2.23
C PHE A 148 -13.26 -1.17 1.33
N ALA A 149 -13.60 -1.15 0.03
CA ALA A 149 -13.11 -2.10 -0.95
C ALA A 149 -11.58 -2.10 -1.01
N ALA A 150 -10.96 -0.92 -1.11
CA ALA A 150 -9.51 -0.78 -1.17
C ALA A 150 -8.81 -1.29 0.10
N GLY A 151 -9.38 -1.02 1.27
CA GLY A 151 -8.83 -1.49 2.54
C GLY A 151 -8.84 -3.02 2.64
N LEU A 152 -9.93 -3.68 2.22
CA LEU A 152 -10.02 -5.15 2.16
C LEU A 152 -9.04 -5.74 1.13
N LEU A 153 -8.98 -5.14 -0.07
CA LEU A 153 -8.09 -5.58 -1.15
C LEU A 153 -6.62 -5.46 -0.77
N SER A 154 -6.22 -4.38 -0.08
CA SER A 154 -4.83 -4.15 0.31
C SER A 154 -4.24 -5.32 1.09
N GLY A 155 -5.00 -5.94 1.97
CA GLY A 155 -4.57 -7.13 2.72
C GLY A 155 -4.75 -8.42 1.91
N ALA A 156 -6.00 -8.74 1.54
CA ALA A 156 -6.37 -10.02 0.94
C ALA A 156 -5.71 -10.27 -0.42
N ALA A 157 -5.72 -9.26 -1.33
CA ALA A 157 -5.15 -9.43 -2.66
C ALA A 157 -3.63 -9.45 -2.64
N THR A 158 -2.99 -8.64 -1.78
CA THR A 158 -1.54 -8.71 -1.60
C THR A 158 -1.12 -10.11 -1.16
N ALA A 159 -1.79 -10.68 -0.16
CA ALA A 159 -1.49 -12.03 0.33
C ALA A 159 -1.74 -13.08 -0.76
N ALA A 160 -2.88 -13.04 -1.46
CA ALA A 160 -3.18 -14.00 -2.55
C ALA A 160 -2.13 -13.97 -3.67
N VAL A 161 -1.68 -12.78 -4.09
CA VAL A 161 -0.63 -12.64 -5.11
C VAL A 161 0.71 -13.21 -4.60
N LEU A 162 1.07 -12.97 -3.34
CA LEU A 162 2.31 -13.48 -2.75
C LEU A 162 2.29 -15.01 -2.58
N GLU A 163 1.16 -15.56 -2.18
CA GLU A 163 0.96 -17.00 -1.94
C GLU A 163 0.96 -17.80 -3.28
N LEU A 164 0.46 -17.19 -4.36
CA LEU A 164 0.43 -17.81 -5.70
C LEU A 164 1.68 -17.52 -6.55
N ALA A 165 2.61 -16.69 -6.05
CA ALA A 165 3.78 -16.29 -6.82
C ALA A 165 4.76 -17.46 -7.03
N PRO A 166 5.18 -17.77 -8.25
CA PRO A 166 6.28 -18.69 -8.50
C PRO A 166 7.58 -18.11 -7.94
N GLY A 167 8.48 -18.94 -7.42
CA GLY A 167 9.69 -18.60 -6.67
C GLY A 167 10.38 -17.30 -7.10
N GLY A 168 10.85 -16.49 -6.16
CA GLY A 168 11.73 -15.33 -6.37
C GLY A 168 11.09 -13.98 -6.70
N SER A 169 9.97 -13.90 -7.41
CA SER A 169 9.34 -12.62 -7.84
C SER A 169 8.21 -12.10 -6.94
N ARG A 170 8.09 -12.66 -5.75
CA ARG A 170 6.91 -12.53 -4.87
C ARG A 170 6.47 -11.10 -4.56
N GLY A 171 7.38 -10.16 -4.33
CA GLY A 171 7.00 -8.81 -3.86
C GLY A 171 6.70 -7.80 -4.98
N PHE A 172 7.31 -7.97 -6.17
CA PHE A 172 7.18 -7.00 -7.26
C PHE A 172 5.77 -6.99 -7.87
N ALA A 173 5.20 -8.15 -8.18
CA ALA A 173 3.91 -8.19 -8.86
C ALA A 173 2.75 -7.72 -7.98
N ALA A 174 2.76 -7.98 -6.66
CA ALA A 174 1.77 -7.42 -5.76
C ALA A 174 1.84 -5.88 -5.75
N THR A 175 3.05 -5.32 -5.71
CA THR A 175 3.25 -3.87 -5.80
C THR A 175 2.84 -3.32 -7.17
N ALA A 176 3.20 -4.03 -8.25
CA ALA A 176 2.86 -3.63 -9.63
C ALA A 176 1.34 -3.68 -9.87
N ALA A 177 0.67 -4.72 -9.39
CA ALA A 177 -0.80 -4.83 -9.49
C ALA A 177 -1.49 -3.71 -8.71
N ASN A 178 -1.01 -3.39 -7.50
CA ASN A 178 -1.55 -2.30 -6.68
C ASN A 178 -1.33 -0.93 -7.35
N MET A 179 -0.08 -0.57 -7.61
CA MET A 179 0.25 0.75 -8.20
C MET A 179 -0.27 0.88 -9.63
N GLY A 180 -0.14 -0.19 -10.42
CA GLY A 180 -0.69 -0.25 -11.78
C GLY A 180 -2.21 -0.08 -11.80
N GLY A 181 -2.91 -0.76 -10.90
CA GLY A 181 -4.37 -0.59 -10.75
C GLY A 181 -4.73 0.85 -10.41
N LEU A 182 -4.12 1.42 -9.36
CA LEU A 182 -4.32 2.82 -8.97
C LEU A 182 -4.03 3.82 -10.10
N GLY A 183 -3.03 3.55 -10.93
CA GLY A 183 -2.71 4.40 -12.09
C GLY A 183 -3.67 4.20 -13.26
N CYS A 184 -4.00 2.94 -13.59
CA CYS A 184 -4.87 2.61 -14.74
C CYS A 184 -6.29 3.15 -14.58
N GLY A 185 -6.81 3.28 -13.35
CA GLY A 185 -8.15 3.86 -13.10
C GLY A 185 -8.33 5.24 -13.73
N PRO A 186 -7.53 6.24 -13.35
CA PRO A 186 -7.60 7.59 -13.92
C PRO A 186 -7.30 7.65 -15.41
N LEU A 187 -6.36 6.83 -15.89
CA LEU A 187 -6.04 6.76 -17.31
C LEU A 187 -7.22 6.25 -18.13
N LEU A 188 -7.83 5.14 -17.70
CA LEU A 188 -9.00 4.55 -18.33
C LEU A 188 -10.18 5.55 -18.33
N ALA A 189 -10.48 6.13 -17.17
CA ALA A 189 -11.57 7.09 -17.05
C ALA A 189 -11.33 8.35 -17.88
N GLY A 190 -10.10 8.89 -17.86
CA GLY A 190 -9.74 10.06 -18.63
C GLY A 190 -9.85 9.85 -20.14
N VAL A 191 -9.36 8.71 -20.64
CA VAL A 191 -9.46 8.36 -22.07
C VAL A 191 -10.93 8.16 -22.49
N LEU A 192 -11.69 7.38 -21.74
CA LEU A 192 -13.11 7.13 -22.07
C LEU A 192 -13.94 8.41 -21.97
N ALA A 193 -13.72 9.23 -20.95
CA ALA A 193 -14.47 10.48 -20.80
C ALA A 193 -14.11 11.53 -21.85
N GLN A 194 -12.87 11.50 -22.39
CA GLN A 194 -12.44 12.45 -23.41
C GLN A 194 -12.91 12.08 -24.81
N TYR A 195 -12.87 10.78 -25.17
CA TYR A 195 -13.02 10.35 -26.57
C TYR A 195 -14.24 9.49 -26.83
N ALA A 196 -14.97 9.05 -25.80
CA ALA A 196 -16.15 8.23 -25.94
C ALA A 196 -17.44 8.98 -25.48
N PRO A 197 -18.63 8.54 -25.92
CA PRO A 197 -19.87 9.15 -25.46
C PRO A 197 -20.15 8.88 -23.98
N ARG A 198 -20.99 9.71 -23.35
CA ARG A 198 -21.41 9.56 -21.95
C ARG A 198 -20.24 9.50 -20.96
N PRO A 199 -19.49 10.61 -20.79
CA PRO A 199 -18.23 10.65 -20.04
C PRO A 199 -18.35 10.24 -18.56
N LEU A 200 -19.52 10.41 -17.93
CA LEU A 200 -19.76 9.99 -16.54
C LEU A 200 -20.31 8.57 -16.41
N THR A 201 -20.78 7.95 -17.51
CA THR A 201 -21.39 6.62 -17.47
C THR A 201 -20.42 5.54 -17.93
N LEU A 202 -19.78 5.74 -19.10
CA LEU A 202 -18.99 4.70 -19.75
C LEU A 202 -17.77 4.23 -18.95
N PRO A 203 -16.99 5.09 -18.24
CA PRO A 203 -15.89 4.63 -17.40
C PRO A 203 -16.34 3.66 -16.31
N PHE A 204 -17.46 3.96 -15.62
CA PHE A 204 -17.97 3.10 -14.55
C PHE A 204 -18.60 1.82 -15.10
N ALA A 205 -19.33 1.88 -16.23
CA ALA A 205 -19.86 0.69 -16.88
C ALA A 205 -18.74 -0.26 -17.32
N THR A 206 -17.66 0.27 -17.94
CA THR A 206 -16.47 -0.51 -18.29
C THR A 206 -15.84 -1.13 -17.06
N HIS A 207 -15.72 -0.37 -15.96
CA HIS A 207 -15.18 -0.89 -14.72
C HIS A 207 -16.05 -2.00 -14.12
N LEU A 208 -17.39 -1.92 -14.20
CA LEU A 208 -18.28 -3.00 -13.77
C LEU A 208 -18.06 -4.29 -14.56
N VAL A 209 -17.82 -4.20 -15.87
CA VAL A 209 -17.47 -5.37 -16.70
C VAL A 209 -16.14 -5.99 -16.24
N LEU A 210 -15.13 -5.16 -15.98
CA LEU A 210 -13.86 -5.63 -15.45
C LEU A 210 -14.00 -6.27 -14.06
N LEU A 211 -14.84 -5.71 -13.18
CA LEU A 211 -15.15 -6.26 -11.87
C LEU A 211 -15.87 -7.61 -11.98
N ALA A 212 -16.80 -7.76 -12.93
CA ALA A 212 -17.46 -9.04 -13.19
C ALA A 212 -16.45 -10.12 -13.64
N ALA A 213 -15.54 -9.77 -14.55
CA ALA A 213 -14.45 -10.65 -14.96
C ALA A 213 -13.51 -11.00 -13.78
N ALA A 214 -13.13 -10.01 -12.95
CA ALA A 214 -12.33 -10.22 -11.75
C ALA A 214 -13.05 -11.12 -10.73
N GLY A 215 -14.36 -10.96 -10.57
CA GLY A 215 -15.21 -11.82 -9.74
C GLY A 215 -15.22 -13.28 -10.22
N ALA A 216 -15.43 -13.49 -11.53
CA ALA A 216 -15.38 -14.82 -12.14
C ALA A 216 -14.01 -15.48 -11.96
N LEU A 217 -12.92 -14.72 -12.18
CA LEU A 217 -11.56 -15.22 -11.93
C LEU A 217 -11.34 -15.56 -10.44
N THR A 218 -11.84 -14.72 -9.52
CA THR A 218 -11.72 -14.99 -8.08
C THR A 218 -12.43 -16.28 -7.69
N LEU A 219 -13.59 -16.59 -8.30
CA LEU A 219 -14.28 -17.86 -8.10
C LEU A 219 -13.47 -19.07 -8.60
N ALA A 220 -12.67 -18.89 -9.65
CA ALA A 220 -11.80 -19.94 -10.21
C ALA A 220 -10.45 -20.09 -9.47
N LEU A 221 -10.03 -19.10 -8.65
CA LEU A 221 -8.80 -19.18 -7.87
C LEU A 221 -8.93 -20.20 -6.73
N PRO A 222 -7.86 -20.94 -6.38
CA PRO A 222 -7.84 -21.76 -5.17
C PRO A 222 -7.91 -20.89 -3.92
N GLU A 223 -8.49 -21.43 -2.83
CA GLU A 223 -8.37 -20.80 -1.53
C GLU A 223 -6.96 -21.05 -0.98
N THR A 224 -6.19 -19.99 -0.80
CA THR A 224 -4.79 -20.09 -0.36
C THR A 224 -4.64 -19.98 1.15
N ALA A 225 -5.62 -19.40 1.85
CA ALA A 225 -5.62 -19.35 3.30
C ALA A 225 -6.22 -20.62 3.90
N ARG A 226 -5.70 -21.04 5.04
CA ARG A 226 -6.28 -22.10 5.88
C ARG A 226 -6.89 -21.46 7.15
N PRO A 227 -8.18 -21.08 7.13
CA PRO A 227 -8.81 -20.46 8.29
C PRO A 227 -8.71 -21.39 9.50
N PRO A 228 -8.33 -20.86 10.68
CA PRO A 228 -8.26 -21.68 11.90
C PRO A 228 -9.62 -22.22 12.31
N ARG A 229 -9.65 -23.43 12.88
CA ARG A 229 -10.86 -24.07 13.44
C ARG A 229 -10.67 -24.28 14.95
N PRO A 230 -11.61 -23.83 15.82
CA PRO A 230 -12.83 -23.09 15.52
C PRO A 230 -12.56 -21.68 14.99
N ARG A 231 -13.51 -21.12 14.22
CA ARG A 231 -13.35 -19.77 13.66
C ARG A 231 -13.15 -18.74 14.78
N PRO A 232 -12.08 -17.96 14.76
CA PRO A 232 -11.83 -16.96 15.79
C PRO A 232 -12.87 -15.82 15.70
N ARG A 233 -13.16 -15.22 16.84
CA ARG A 233 -14.06 -14.06 16.90
C ARG A 233 -13.44 -12.90 16.10
N LEU A 234 -14.22 -12.29 15.24
CA LEU A 234 -13.85 -11.08 14.53
C LEU A 234 -13.83 -9.91 15.53
N ARG A 235 -12.66 -9.37 15.81
CA ARG A 235 -12.49 -8.21 16.70
C ARG A 235 -11.76 -7.13 15.93
N PRO A 236 -12.11 -5.85 16.11
CA PRO A 236 -11.36 -4.74 15.58
C PRO A 236 -9.90 -4.82 16.02
N ARG A 237 -8.98 -4.54 15.10
CA ARG A 237 -7.56 -4.55 15.40
C ARG A 237 -7.19 -3.23 16.07
N GLY A 238 -6.68 -3.30 17.29
CA GLY A 238 -6.15 -2.13 17.98
C GLY A 238 -4.96 -1.53 17.24
N MET A 239 -4.86 -0.20 17.22
CA MET A 239 -3.64 0.50 16.81
C MET A 239 -2.75 0.64 18.04
N GLU A 240 -1.55 0.08 17.99
CA GLU A 240 -0.61 0.21 19.08
C GLU A 240 0.80 0.43 18.54
N VAL A 241 1.43 1.51 19.00
CA VAL A 241 2.82 1.81 18.69
C VAL A 241 3.62 1.74 19.98
N PRO A 242 4.32 0.62 20.25
CA PRO A 242 5.13 0.43 21.44
C PRO A 242 6.16 1.56 21.60
N ARG A 243 6.42 1.98 22.83
CA ARG A 243 7.34 3.12 23.11
C ARG A 243 8.71 2.93 22.49
N GLN A 244 9.23 1.71 22.48
CA GLN A 244 10.51 1.35 21.90
C GLN A 244 10.58 1.50 20.36
N VAL A 245 9.44 1.46 19.66
CA VAL A 245 9.35 1.60 18.20
C VAL A 245 9.18 3.07 17.79
N ARG A 246 8.69 3.94 18.68
CA ARG A 246 8.37 5.35 18.36
C ARG A 246 9.52 6.14 17.74
N PRO A 247 10.79 6.01 18.18
CA PRO A 247 11.89 6.77 17.57
C PRO A 247 12.09 6.48 16.08
N VAL A 248 11.74 5.26 15.64
CA VAL A 248 11.81 4.83 14.23
C VAL A 248 10.48 5.05 13.53
N PHE A 249 9.37 4.89 14.24
CA PHE A 249 8.03 5.05 13.71
C PHE A 249 7.73 6.50 13.29
N VAL A 250 8.08 7.48 14.14
CA VAL A 250 7.70 8.89 13.90
C VAL A 250 8.30 9.43 12.59
N PRO A 251 9.62 9.35 12.33
CA PRO A 251 10.16 9.85 11.06
C PRO A 251 9.65 9.05 9.85
N ALA A 252 9.46 7.73 9.98
CA ALA A 252 8.88 6.90 8.94
C ALA A 252 7.42 7.29 8.62
N ALA A 253 6.61 7.53 9.65
CA ALA A 253 5.22 7.95 9.52
C ALA A 253 5.10 9.35 8.90
N LEU A 254 5.96 10.31 9.28
CA LEU A 254 5.99 11.63 8.67
C LEU A 254 6.42 11.58 7.20
N ALA A 255 7.38 10.75 6.84
CA ALA A 255 7.76 10.53 5.45
C ALA A 255 6.61 9.90 4.64
N CYS A 256 5.88 8.92 5.21
CA CYS A 256 4.67 8.37 4.61
C CYS A 256 3.58 9.42 4.45
N PHE A 257 3.28 10.19 5.49
CA PHE A 257 2.32 11.29 5.45
C PHE A 257 2.62 12.24 4.29
N THR A 258 3.88 12.70 4.20
CA THR A 258 4.32 13.61 3.15
C THR A 258 4.19 13.01 1.75
N GLY A 259 4.61 11.75 1.57
CA GLY A 259 4.50 11.06 0.29
C GLY A 259 3.04 10.82 -0.13
N PHE A 260 2.15 10.50 0.81
CA PHE A 260 0.73 10.34 0.54
C PHE A 260 0.02 11.68 0.29
N ALA A 261 0.50 12.78 0.88
CA ALA A 261 0.01 14.11 0.54
C ALA A 261 0.28 14.44 -0.94
N VAL A 262 1.43 14.05 -1.47
CA VAL A 262 1.73 14.19 -2.91
C VAL A 262 0.75 13.37 -3.76
N PHE A 263 0.46 12.11 -3.38
CA PHE A 263 -0.57 11.32 -4.06
C PHE A 263 -1.95 12.00 -4.02
N GLY A 264 -2.33 12.53 -2.87
CA GLY A 264 -3.59 13.28 -2.71
C GLY A 264 -3.67 14.48 -3.64
N LEU A 265 -2.59 15.27 -3.74
CA LEU A 265 -2.52 16.41 -4.66
C LEU A 265 -2.78 15.98 -6.11
N PHE A 266 -2.05 14.95 -6.58
CA PHE A 266 -2.16 14.51 -7.97
C PHE A 266 -3.51 13.85 -8.27
N THR A 267 -4.09 13.15 -7.32
CA THR A 267 -5.38 12.46 -7.53
C THR A 267 -6.60 13.35 -7.33
N ALA A 268 -6.56 14.34 -6.44
CA ALA A 268 -7.75 15.16 -6.17
C ALA A 268 -7.69 16.55 -6.80
N VAL A 269 -6.51 17.14 -6.88
CA VAL A 269 -6.36 18.58 -7.18
C VAL A 269 -5.71 18.84 -8.54
N SER A 270 -4.79 17.98 -8.98
CA SER A 270 -4.07 18.16 -10.24
C SER A 270 -4.99 18.32 -11.47
N PRO A 271 -6.10 17.56 -11.62
CA PRO A 271 -7.05 17.81 -12.72
C PRO A 271 -7.61 19.23 -12.73
N GLY A 272 -7.94 19.77 -11.54
CA GLY A 272 -8.39 21.15 -11.38
C GLY A 272 -7.28 22.18 -11.74
N PHE A 273 -6.02 21.94 -11.35
CA PHE A 273 -4.88 22.78 -11.75
C PHE A 273 -4.68 22.78 -13.25
N MET A 274 -4.76 21.62 -13.89
CA MET A 274 -4.60 21.52 -15.35
C MET A 274 -5.64 22.34 -16.09
N SER A 275 -6.90 22.25 -15.69
CA SER A 275 -7.98 23.00 -16.34
C SER A 275 -7.95 24.49 -15.99
N ALA A 276 -7.81 24.86 -14.71
CA ALA A 276 -7.94 26.25 -14.25
C ALA A 276 -6.66 27.09 -14.41
N THR A 277 -5.47 26.46 -14.27
CA THR A 277 -4.18 27.19 -14.26
C THR A 277 -3.37 26.98 -15.54
N LEU A 278 -3.34 25.75 -16.08
CA LEU A 278 -2.61 25.44 -17.30
C LEU A 278 -3.50 25.53 -18.56
N HIS A 279 -4.80 25.73 -18.40
CA HIS A 279 -5.80 25.78 -19.48
C HIS A 279 -5.83 24.51 -20.35
N ILE A 280 -5.52 23.36 -19.72
CA ILE A 280 -5.54 22.03 -20.34
C ILE A 280 -6.78 21.29 -19.84
N GLY A 281 -7.86 21.33 -20.64
CA GLY A 281 -9.12 20.66 -20.34
C GLY A 281 -9.19 19.19 -20.78
N ASN A 282 -8.12 18.63 -21.36
CA ASN A 282 -8.11 17.24 -21.84
C ASN A 282 -8.03 16.24 -20.68
N LEU A 283 -9.09 15.46 -20.48
CA LEU A 283 -9.23 14.49 -19.40
C LEU A 283 -8.28 13.29 -19.54
N ALA A 284 -7.94 12.90 -20.77
CA ALA A 284 -6.99 11.82 -21.00
C ALA A 284 -5.56 12.24 -20.57
N VAL A 285 -5.16 13.49 -20.84
CA VAL A 285 -3.88 14.03 -20.36
C VAL A 285 -3.89 14.09 -18.83
N SER A 286 -4.97 14.52 -18.23
CA SER A 286 -5.14 14.53 -16.77
C SER A 286 -4.99 13.14 -16.17
N GLY A 287 -5.66 12.14 -16.74
CA GLY A 287 -5.53 10.74 -16.34
C GLY A 287 -4.09 10.20 -16.50
N ALA A 288 -3.39 10.60 -17.59
CA ALA A 288 -2.01 10.22 -17.87
C ALA A 288 -1.01 10.80 -16.85
N VAL A 289 -1.22 12.04 -16.41
CA VAL A 289 -0.41 12.68 -15.35
C VAL A 289 -0.56 11.89 -14.04
N VAL A 290 -1.79 11.54 -13.65
CA VAL A 290 -2.03 10.74 -12.45
C VAL A 290 -1.45 9.33 -12.61
N PHE A 291 -1.59 8.69 -13.77
CA PHE A 291 -0.98 7.39 -14.07
C PHE A 291 0.55 7.44 -13.88
N SER A 292 1.21 8.51 -14.36
CA SER A 292 2.67 8.66 -14.28
C SER A 292 3.18 8.69 -12.84
N VAL A 293 2.43 9.30 -11.90
CA VAL A 293 2.78 9.33 -10.46
C VAL A 293 2.83 7.92 -9.88
N PHE A 294 1.82 7.07 -10.18
CA PHE A 294 1.76 5.71 -9.66
C PHE A 294 2.81 4.80 -10.29
N CYS A 295 3.05 4.92 -11.60
CA CYS A 295 4.15 4.21 -12.28
C CYS A 295 5.52 4.60 -11.70
N ALA A 296 5.73 5.88 -11.47
CA ALA A 296 6.95 6.40 -10.85
C ALA A 296 7.11 5.89 -9.41
N SER A 297 6.02 5.80 -8.64
CA SER A 297 6.05 5.19 -7.31
C SER A 297 6.44 3.71 -7.34
N LEU A 298 5.94 2.94 -8.32
CA LEU A 298 6.35 1.55 -8.51
C LEU A 298 7.86 1.45 -8.74
N LEU A 299 8.44 2.34 -9.56
CA LEU A 299 9.89 2.42 -9.78
C LEU A 299 10.64 2.76 -8.48
N GLY A 300 10.15 3.74 -7.72
CA GLY A 300 10.72 4.11 -6.41
C GLY A 300 10.68 2.95 -5.40
N GLN A 301 9.54 2.23 -5.31
CA GLN A 301 9.42 1.06 -4.44
C GLN A 301 10.38 -0.06 -4.86
N SER A 302 10.56 -0.27 -6.16
CA SER A 302 11.50 -1.26 -6.71
C SER A 302 12.95 -0.88 -6.42
N ALA A 303 13.31 0.39 -6.57
CA ALA A 303 14.63 0.90 -6.25
C ALA A 303 14.93 0.79 -4.74
N SER A 304 13.96 1.08 -3.87
CA SER A 304 14.10 0.91 -2.42
C SER A 304 14.44 -0.52 -2.00
N ALA A 305 13.93 -1.51 -2.74
CA ALA A 305 14.24 -2.92 -2.47
C ALA A 305 15.72 -3.25 -2.69
N ARG A 306 16.40 -2.54 -3.61
CA ARG A 306 17.82 -2.74 -3.94
C ARG A 306 18.75 -1.90 -3.07
N THR A 307 18.37 -0.65 -2.77
CA THR A 307 19.23 0.30 -2.03
C THR A 307 19.16 0.14 -0.52
N GLY A 308 18.11 -0.50 -0.01
CA GLY A 308 17.87 -0.66 1.42
C GLY A 308 17.27 0.59 2.10
N ALA A 309 16.50 0.35 3.16
CA ALA A 309 15.72 1.38 3.84
C ALA A 309 16.56 2.57 4.41
N PRO A 310 17.77 2.37 4.97
CA PRO A 310 18.53 3.50 5.51
C PRO A 310 18.94 4.54 4.47
N VAL A 311 19.16 4.14 3.22
CA VAL A 311 19.52 5.05 2.11
C VAL A 311 18.26 5.54 1.41
N ALA A 312 17.32 4.63 1.15
CA ALA A 312 16.14 4.92 0.36
C ALA A 312 15.18 5.91 1.03
N LEU A 313 15.07 5.91 2.38
CA LEU A 313 14.14 6.81 3.08
C LEU A 313 14.56 8.29 2.95
N PRO A 314 15.81 8.71 3.21
CA PRO A 314 16.25 10.08 2.97
C PRO A 314 16.21 10.48 1.50
N LEU A 315 16.57 9.58 0.56
CA LEU A 315 16.45 9.83 -0.89
C LEU A 315 14.98 10.02 -1.29
N GLY A 316 14.06 9.29 -0.66
CA GLY A 316 12.64 9.49 -0.84
C GLY A 316 12.19 10.89 -0.44
N CYS A 317 12.64 11.39 0.72
CA CYS A 317 12.38 12.76 1.14
C CYS A 317 12.94 13.79 0.15
N LEU A 318 14.16 13.58 -0.38
CA LEU A 318 14.74 14.44 -1.39
C LEU A 318 13.91 14.43 -2.68
N GLY A 319 13.49 13.27 -3.15
CA GLY A 319 12.61 13.13 -4.32
C GLY A 319 11.27 13.87 -4.14
N LEU A 320 10.68 13.83 -2.94
CA LEU A 320 9.48 14.60 -2.61
C LEU A 320 9.73 16.11 -2.65
N VAL A 321 10.87 16.59 -2.12
CA VAL A 321 11.26 18.00 -2.16
C VAL A 321 11.41 18.47 -3.61
N VAL A 322 12.23 17.78 -4.41
CA VAL A 322 12.47 18.14 -5.82
C VAL A 322 11.18 18.10 -6.62
N GLY A 323 10.37 17.05 -6.46
CA GLY A 323 9.08 16.91 -7.13
C GLY A 323 8.12 18.06 -6.81
N MET A 324 8.02 18.45 -5.53
CA MET A 324 7.12 19.54 -5.12
C MET A 324 7.64 20.94 -5.50
N VAL A 325 8.96 21.14 -5.57
CA VAL A 325 9.53 22.36 -6.15
C VAL A 325 9.16 22.46 -7.64
N GLN A 326 9.26 21.37 -8.41
CA GLN A 326 8.86 21.35 -9.83
C GLN A 326 7.35 21.61 -9.99
N VAL A 327 6.50 21.05 -9.12
CA VAL A 327 5.05 21.35 -9.11
C VAL A 327 4.81 22.84 -8.82
N GLY A 328 5.46 23.41 -7.80
CA GLY A 328 5.36 24.84 -7.50
C GLY A 328 5.77 25.70 -8.69
N LEU A 329 6.90 25.39 -9.34
CA LEU A 329 7.36 26.07 -10.56
C LEU A 329 6.38 25.88 -11.73
N SER A 330 5.78 24.70 -11.87
CA SER A 330 4.72 24.46 -12.87
C SER A 330 3.54 25.41 -12.70
N LEU A 331 3.10 25.63 -11.46
CA LEU A 331 2.00 26.56 -11.16
C LEU A 331 2.39 28.03 -11.41
N LEU A 332 3.66 28.39 -11.24
CA LEU A 332 4.15 29.75 -11.49
C LEU A 332 4.31 30.04 -12.98
N LEU A 333 4.85 29.07 -13.74
CA LEU A 333 5.26 29.26 -15.15
C LEU A 333 4.19 28.71 -16.14
N GLY A 334 3.11 28.07 -15.66
CA GLY A 334 2.09 27.47 -16.54
C GLY A 334 2.59 26.29 -17.37
N SER A 335 3.56 25.51 -16.85
CA SER A 335 4.25 24.45 -17.62
C SER A 335 3.78 23.05 -17.29
N LEU A 336 3.16 22.37 -18.27
CA LEU A 336 2.80 20.95 -18.14
C LEU A 336 4.05 20.06 -17.97
N VAL A 337 5.16 20.38 -18.62
CA VAL A 337 6.40 19.60 -18.50
C VAL A 337 6.89 19.56 -17.06
N LEU A 338 6.87 20.71 -16.36
CA LEU A 338 7.24 20.77 -14.94
C LEU A 338 6.23 20.01 -14.05
N LEU A 339 4.95 19.99 -14.41
CA LEU A 339 3.95 19.21 -13.68
C LEU A 339 4.24 17.71 -13.82
N VAL A 340 4.48 17.24 -15.04
CA VAL A 340 4.77 15.81 -15.32
C VAL A 340 6.11 15.39 -14.71
N THR A 341 7.16 16.18 -14.84
CA THR A 341 8.45 15.85 -14.21
C THR A 341 8.34 15.87 -12.68
N GLY A 342 7.57 16.80 -12.11
CA GLY A 342 7.24 16.83 -10.68
C GLY A 342 6.44 15.61 -10.23
N ALA A 343 5.49 15.15 -11.04
CA ALA A 343 4.74 13.92 -10.82
C ALA A 343 5.66 12.69 -10.77
N VAL A 344 6.56 12.56 -11.76
CA VAL A 344 7.51 11.44 -11.82
C VAL A 344 8.49 11.48 -10.65
N THR A 345 9.13 12.63 -10.41
CA THR A 345 10.13 12.77 -9.34
C THR A 345 9.50 12.59 -7.95
N GLY A 346 8.35 13.22 -7.72
CA GLY A 346 7.59 13.08 -6.49
C GLY A 346 7.07 11.65 -6.28
N GLY A 347 6.61 10.98 -7.35
CA GLY A 347 6.19 9.59 -7.34
C GLY A 347 7.34 8.64 -6.97
N ILE A 348 8.53 8.78 -7.58
CA ILE A 348 9.73 8.01 -7.20
C ILE A 348 10.05 8.25 -5.72
N GLY A 349 10.06 9.52 -5.29
CA GLY A 349 10.30 9.91 -3.89
C GLY A 349 9.31 9.24 -2.92
N GLN A 350 8.02 9.26 -3.26
CA GLN A 350 6.96 8.60 -2.49
C GLN A 350 7.19 7.09 -2.40
N GLY A 351 7.50 6.44 -3.52
CA GLY A 351 7.75 4.99 -3.54
C GLY A 351 8.95 4.57 -2.68
N LEU A 352 10.07 5.32 -2.78
CA LEU A 352 11.24 5.14 -1.93
C LEU A 352 10.90 5.31 -0.44
N ALA A 353 10.20 6.39 -0.09
CA ALA A 353 9.83 6.69 1.28
C ALA A 353 8.88 5.65 1.87
N PHE A 354 7.80 5.31 1.16
CA PHE A 354 6.77 4.38 1.64
C PHE A 354 7.32 2.97 1.88
N ARG A 355 8.01 2.38 0.89
CA ARG A 355 8.58 1.04 1.07
C ARG A 355 9.63 0.98 2.16
N SER A 356 10.48 2.00 2.25
CA SER A 356 11.51 2.09 3.29
C SER A 356 10.89 2.23 4.69
N ALA A 357 9.90 3.08 4.84
CA ALA A 357 9.16 3.28 6.08
C ALA A 357 8.47 1.97 6.52
N MET A 358 7.76 1.31 5.60
CA MET A 358 7.09 0.04 5.85
C MET A 358 8.08 -1.04 6.30
N THR A 359 9.21 -1.20 5.59
CA THR A 359 10.25 -2.18 5.93
C THR A 359 10.88 -1.88 7.29
N THR A 360 11.19 -0.61 7.56
CA THR A 360 11.85 -0.20 8.79
C THR A 360 10.94 -0.41 10.00
N VAL A 361 9.68 0.00 9.91
CA VAL A 361 8.69 -0.17 10.97
C VAL A 361 8.37 -1.65 11.20
N SER A 362 8.16 -2.44 10.14
CA SER A 362 7.85 -3.86 10.23
C SER A 362 8.98 -4.67 10.89
N ARG A 363 10.25 -4.34 10.60
CA ARG A 363 11.41 -5.03 11.20
C ARG A 363 11.66 -4.68 12.66
N ARG A 364 11.29 -3.48 13.10
CA ARG A 364 11.50 -2.99 14.47
C ARG A 364 10.33 -3.27 15.40
N ALA A 365 9.15 -3.52 14.85
CA ALA A 365 7.96 -3.84 15.63
C ALA A 365 8.05 -5.27 16.17
N PRO A 366 7.81 -5.50 17.48
CA PRO A 366 7.65 -6.83 18.05
C PRO A 366 6.55 -7.61 17.32
N GLU A 367 6.68 -8.92 17.21
CA GLU A 367 5.75 -9.76 16.46
C GLU A 367 4.30 -9.58 16.90
N GLU A 368 4.07 -9.52 18.20
CA GLU A 368 2.75 -9.34 18.82
C GLU A 368 2.09 -8.00 18.43
N HIS A 369 2.88 -6.93 18.26
CA HIS A 369 2.39 -5.57 17.98
C HIS A 369 2.60 -5.15 16.50
N ARG A 370 3.26 -5.99 15.68
CA ARG A 370 3.62 -5.66 14.29
C ARG A 370 2.41 -5.24 13.46
N GLY A 371 1.33 -5.99 13.56
CA GLY A 371 0.11 -5.67 12.83
C GLY A 371 -0.53 -4.35 13.23
N GLY A 372 -0.63 -4.06 14.54
CA GLY A 372 -1.16 -2.79 15.04
C GLY A 372 -0.28 -1.60 14.66
N THR A 373 1.06 -1.78 14.68
CA THR A 373 2.01 -0.74 14.29
C THR A 373 1.95 -0.45 12.78
N ILE A 374 1.79 -1.47 11.93
CA ILE A 374 1.59 -1.29 10.48
C ILE A 374 0.25 -0.59 10.20
N SER A 375 -0.83 -0.98 10.89
CA SER A 375 -2.12 -0.30 10.76
C SER A 375 -2.02 1.18 11.14
N ALA A 376 -1.30 1.52 12.22
CA ALA A 376 -1.04 2.90 12.60
C ALA A 376 -0.28 3.68 11.51
N LEU A 377 0.71 3.05 10.87
CA LEU A 377 1.45 3.67 9.77
C LEU A 377 0.52 3.97 8.57
N PHE A 378 -0.36 3.03 8.22
CA PHE A 378 -1.36 3.26 7.16
C PHE A 378 -2.35 4.37 7.53
N VAL A 379 -2.82 4.42 8.77
CA VAL A 379 -3.71 5.52 9.21
C VAL A 379 -3.03 6.86 9.02
N VAL A 380 -1.75 7.02 9.42
CA VAL A 380 -1.01 8.26 9.19
C VAL A 380 -0.85 8.55 7.69
N ALA A 381 -0.58 7.53 6.87
CA ALA A 381 -0.51 7.69 5.42
C ALA A 381 -1.85 8.16 4.81
N TYR A 382 -2.98 7.55 5.22
CA TYR A 382 -4.31 7.97 4.74
C TYR A 382 -4.78 9.32 5.29
N LEU A 383 -4.35 9.73 6.48
CA LEU A 383 -4.48 11.12 6.92
C LEU A 383 -3.66 12.07 6.04
N GLY A 384 -2.47 11.63 5.61
CA GLY A 384 -1.62 12.38 4.67
C GLY A 384 -2.25 12.59 3.30
N ILE A 385 -2.96 11.59 2.75
CA ILE A 385 -3.62 11.73 1.44
C ILE A 385 -4.86 12.62 1.51
N SER A 386 -5.50 12.78 2.67
CA SER A 386 -6.79 13.46 2.83
C SER A 386 -6.68 14.85 3.45
N LEU A 387 -6.09 14.99 4.63
CA LEU A 387 -6.08 16.27 5.37
C LEU A 387 -5.42 17.42 4.60
N PRO A 388 -4.20 17.26 4.03
CA PRO A 388 -3.57 18.35 3.28
C PRO A 388 -4.36 18.74 2.03
N VAL A 389 -5.01 17.77 1.37
CA VAL A 389 -5.83 18.00 0.17
C VAL A 389 -7.08 18.80 0.51
N VAL A 390 -7.80 18.46 1.60
CA VAL A 390 -8.92 19.26 2.11
C VAL A 390 -8.44 20.68 2.45
N GLY A 391 -7.24 20.81 3.02
CA GLY A 391 -6.60 22.10 3.26
C GLY A 391 -6.41 22.92 1.98
N VAL A 392 -5.97 22.28 0.86
CA VAL A 392 -5.89 22.96 -0.45
C VAL A 392 -7.29 23.41 -0.91
N GLY A 393 -8.30 22.54 -0.81
CA GLY A 393 -9.68 22.90 -1.14
C GLY A 393 -10.19 24.10 -0.34
N ALA A 394 -9.94 24.12 0.97
CA ALA A 394 -10.32 25.22 1.83
C ALA A 394 -9.58 26.53 1.49
N LEU A 395 -8.27 26.47 1.29
CA LEU A 395 -7.47 27.64 0.91
C LEU A 395 -7.85 28.17 -0.49
N SER A 396 -8.29 27.28 -1.39
CA SER A 396 -8.67 27.69 -2.74
C SER A 396 -9.88 28.62 -2.78
N THR A 397 -10.76 28.57 -1.78
CA THR A 397 -11.94 29.45 -1.71
C THR A 397 -11.59 30.92 -1.50
N GLY A 398 -10.48 31.21 -0.81
CA GLY A 398 -10.04 32.59 -0.55
C GLY A 398 -8.86 33.03 -1.42
N LEU A 399 -7.89 32.15 -1.66
CA LEU A 399 -6.63 32.47 -2.35
C LEU A 399 -6.61 32.07 -3.83
N GLY A 400 -7.62 31.33 -4.29
CA GLY A 400 -7.63 30.67 -5.59
C GLY A 400 -6.77 29.41 -5.62
N LEU A 401 -7.06 28.53 -6.58
CA LEU A 401 -6.49 27.18 -6.65
C LEU A 401 -4.96 27.20 -6.84
N ARG A 402 -4.44 28.16 -7.66
CA ARG A 402 -2.99 28.32 -7.90
C ARG A 402 -2.22 28.63 -6.62
N ASN A 403 -2.67 29.60 -5.85
CA ASN A 403 -1.97 30.01 -4.61
C ASN A 403 -2.12 28.94 -3.52
N ALA A 404 -3.27 28.28 -3.42
CA ALA A 404 -3.45 27.15 -2.53
C ALA A 404 -2.47 26.00 -2.84
N GLY A 405 -2.25 25.71 -4.13
CA GLY A 405 -1.24 24.74 -4.58
C GLY A 405 0.20 25.16 -4.26
N LEU A 406 0.54 26.42 -4.37
CA LEU A 406 1.86 26.94 -3.98
C LEU A 406 2.09 26.79 -2.46
N VAL A 407 1.11 27.15 -1.63
CA VAL A 407 1.18 26.96 -0.17
C VAL A 407 1.36 25.48 0.18
N PHE A 408 0.56 24.61 -0.44
CA PHE A 408 0.70 23.16 -0.26
C PHE A 408 2.11 22.68 -0.63
N SER A 409 2.62 23.06 -1.80
CA SER A 409 3.96 22.68 -2.26
C SER A 409 5.05 23.13 -1.27
N ALA A 410 4.96 24.38 -0.77
CA ALA A 410 5.88 24.89 0.24
C ALA A 410 5.81 24.12 1.57
N CYS A 411 4.61 23.79 2.05
CA CYS A 411 4.41 22.98 3.26
C CYS A 411 5.02 21.56 3.12
N VAL A 412 4.80 20.91 1.97
CA VAL A 412 5.35 19.57 1.71
C VAL A 412 6.87 19.64 1.60
N VAL A 413 7.43 20.64 0.91
CA VAL A 413 8.89 20.87 0.84
C VAL A 413 9.48 21.07 2.23
N ALA A 414 8.88 21.92 3.07
CA ALA A 414 9.34 22.15 4.43
C ALA A 414 9.31 20.88 5.29
N LEU A 415 8.20 20.13 5.25
CA LEU A 415 8.05 18.89 6.00
C LEU A 415 9.02 17.80 5.52
N ALA A 416 9.12 17.58 4.21
CA ALA A 416 10.04 16.58 3.65
C ALA A 416 11.51 16.92 3.93
N SER A 417 11.88 18.19 3.85
CA SER A 417 13.22 18.68 4.19
C SER A 417 13.53 18.48 5.66
N GLY A 418 12.60 18.80 6.56
CA GLY A 418 12.74 18.59 8.01
C GLY A 418 12.94 17.12 8.37
N VAL A 419 12.11 16.24 7.80
CA VAL A 419 12.22 14.78 8.00
C VAL A 419 13.54 14.26 7.41
N GLY A 420 13.91 14.69 6.22
CA GLY A 420 15.17 14.30 5.57
C GLY A 420 16.41 14.72 6.37
N ALA A 421 16.42 15.96 6.87
CA ALA A 421 17.49 16.48 7.73
C ALA A 421 17.57 15.72 9.06
N TRP A 422 16.44 15.40 9.69
CA TRP A 422 16.42 14.58 10.90
C TRP A 422 17.03 13.20 10.66
N LEU A 423 16.59 12.50 9.61
CA LEU A 423 17.12 11.18 9.25
C LEU A 423 18.62 11.22 8.95
N TRP A 424 19.10 12.28 8.29
CA TRP A 424 20.53 12.45 8.01
C TRP A 424 21.37 12.65 9.27
N ARG A 425 20.89 13.48 10.19
CA ARG A 425 21.58 13.74 11.48
C ARG A 425 21.68 12.49 12.33
N THR A 426 20.61 11.72 12.47
CA THR A 426 20.57 10.49 13.25
C THR A 426 21.51 9.40 12.68
N ARG A 427 21.66 9.34 11.35
CA ARG A 427 22.64 8.45 10.71
C ARG A 427 24.07 8.82 11.01
N LYS A 428 24.44 10.10 10.94
CA LYS A 428 25.80 10.57 11.27
C LYS A 428 26.15 10.25 12.71
N SER A 429 25.23 10.45 13.65
CA SER A 429 25.45 10.13 15.07
C SER A 429 25.67 8.63 15.31
N ALA A 430 24.93 7.77 14.60
CA ALA A 430 25.11 6.31 14.70
C ALA A 430 26.44 5.82 14.09
N ALA A 431 26.93 6.47 13.03
CA ALA A 431 28.21 6.16 12.40
C ALA A 431 29.43 6.70 13.17
N ALA A 432 29.23 7.71 14.03
CA ALA A 432 30.28 8.33 14.87
C ALA A 432 30.38 7.70 16.27
N ALA A 433 29.49 6.78 16.65
CA ALA A 433 29.57 6.07 17.92
C ALA A 433 30.76 5.10 17.87
N PRO A 434 31.71 5.13 18.86
CA PRO A 434 32.82 4.18 18.91
C PRO A 434 32.31 2.75 19.03
N ALA A 435 33.03 1.81 18.37
CA ALA A 435 32.73 0.39 18.50
C ALA A 435 32.75 0.00 19.99
N PRO A 436 31.84 -0.88 20.44
CA PRO A 436 31.92 -1.40 21.79
C PRO A 436 33.30 -2.00 21.97
N VAL A 437 34.03 -1.53 22.99
CA VAL A 437 35.28 -2.10 23.42
C VAL A 437 34.89 -3.40 24.11
N ASP A 438 35.23 -4.54 23.49
CA ASP A 438 35.05 -5.90 24.04
C ASP A 438 35.97 -6.14 25.26
#